data_99aa957cf85c89f2313eca92368d3497
#
_entry.id   99aa957cf85c89f2313eca92368d3497
#
_cell.length_a   1.000
_cell.length_b   1.000
_cell.length_c   1.000
_cell.angle_alpha   90.00
_cell.angle_beta   90.00
_cell.angle_gamma   90.00
#
_symmetry.space_group_name_H-M   'P 1'
#
loop_
_entity.id
_entity.type
_entity.pdbx_description
1 polymer ?
#
loop_
_entity_poly.entity_id
_entity_poly.type
_entity_poly.pdbx_seq_one_letter_code
_entity_poly.pdbx_strand_id
1 'polypeptide(L)'
;MTTYGKLIGASLGPGDPELITRRAWAVLQSGARWLYPVKKAEESSYALSIVERGGLPIPGDAEELVFPMTRDADILAKAWQRAAVRTVALLAEGRDLVFLVEG
;
A
#
# COMPACT_ATOMS: atom_id res chain seq x y z
N MET A 1 -4.05 -6.57 26.62
CA MET A 1 -4.56 -7.29 25.45
C MET A 1 -4.20 -6.52 24.18
N THR A 2 -3.55 -7.17 23.26
CA THR A 2 -3.12 -6.52 22.02
C THR A 2 -4.26 -6.48 21.01
N THR A 3 -4.62 -5.30 20.54
CA THR A 3 -5.61 -5.13 19.48
C THR A 3 -4.89 -4.91 18.16
N TYR A 4 -5.16 -5.79 17.20
CA TYR A 4 -4.60 -5.65 15.85
C TYR A 4 -5.33 -4.53 15.10
N GLY A 5 -4.58 -3.81 14.29
CA GLY A 5 -5.16 -2.86 13.35
C GLY A 5 -5.88 -3.58 12.21
N LYS A 6 -6.56 -2.82 11.36
CA LYS A 6 -7.27 -3.34 10.19
C LYS A 6 -6.45 -3.08 8.93
N LEU A 7 -6.47 -4.06 8.01
CA LEU A 7 -5.89 -3.88 6.69
C LEU A 7 -7.00 -3.50 5.71
N ILE A 8 -6.86 -2.37 5.07
CA ILE A 8 -7.85 -1.82 4.14
C ILE A 8 -7.22 -1.67 2.76
N GLY A 9 -7.85 -2.22 1.73
CA GLY A 9 -7.42 -2.00 0.35
C GLY A 9 -8.04 -0.72 -0.19
N ALA A 10 -7.23 0.14 -0.81
CA ALA A 10 -7.71 1.35 -1.46
C ALA A 10 -7.37 1.29 -2.95
N SER A 11 -8.39 1.11 -3.78
CA SER A 11 -8.20 1.14 -5.23
C SER A 11 -8.09 2.59 -5.70
N LEU A 12 -7.03 2.87 -6.47
CA LEU A 12 -6.76 4.21 -6.98
C LEU A 12 -7.30 4.43 -8.39
N GLY A 13 -8.01 3.44 -8.93
CA GLY A 13 -8.57 3.52 -10.27
C GLY A 13 -7.52 3.42 -11.36
N PRO A 14 -7.87 3.82 -12.61
CA PRO A 14 -7.01 3.59 -13.78
C PRO A 14 -5.85 4.57 -13.94
N GLY A 15 -5.66 5.51 -13.03
CA GLY A 15 -4.53 6.45 -13.10
C GLY A 15 -4.91 7.92 -13.02
N ASP A 16 -6.20 8.24 -13.16
CA ASP A 16 -6.69 9.59 -13.01
C ASP A 16 -7.12 9.81 -11.55
N PRO A 17 -6.50 10.77 -10.82
CA PRO A 17 -6.87 11.03 -9.42
C PRO A 17 -8.36 11.33 -9.22
N GLU A 18 -9.03 11.89 -10.20
CA GLU A 18 -10.47 12.18 -10.10
C GLU A 18 -11.33 10.92 -10.11
N LEU A 19 -10.78 9.79 -10.53
CA LEU A 19 -11.48 8.50 -10.54
C LEU A 19 -11.31 7.69 -9.26
N ILE A 20 -10.60 8.23 -8.27
CA ILE A 20 -10.51 7.62 -6.95
C ILE A 20 -11.85 7.82 -6.24
N THR A 21 -12.40 6.74 -5.68
CA THR A 21 -13.67 6.86 -4.95
C THR A 21 -13.52 7.74 -3.72
N ARG A 22 -14.62 8.36 -3.30
CA ARG A 22 -14.62 9.16 -2.07
C ARG A 22 -14.23 8.33 -0.85
N ARG A 23 -14.62 7.06 -0.83
CA ARG A 23 -14.29 6.16 0.27
C ARG A 23 -12.79 5.88 0.33
N ALA A 24 -12.17 5.56 -0.80
CA ALA A 24 -10.72 5.35 -0.86
C ALA A 24 -9.97 6.62 -0.46
N TRP A 25 -10.40 7.78 -0.94
CA TRP A 25 -9.80 9.06 -0.59
C TRP A 25 -9.88 9.33 0.91
N ALA A 26 -11.03 9.05 1.52
CA ALA A 26 -11.23 9.22 2.95
C ALA A 26 -10.33 8.28 3.76
N VAL A 27 -10.18 7.03 3.32
CA VAL A 27 -9.29 6.07 3.98
C VAL A 27 -7.84 6.55 3.96
N LEU A 28 -7.40 7.11 2.84
CA LEU A 28 -6.04 7.66 2.73
C LEU A 28 -5.79 8.81 3.71
N GLN A 29 -6.84 9.51 4.11
CA GLN A 29 -6.76 10.63 5.06
C GLN A 29 -7.08 10.22 6.51
N SER A 30 -7.32 8.95 6.77
CA SER A 30 -7.78 8.46 8.07
C SER A 30 -6.69 8.32 9.13
N GLY A 31 -5.43 8.50 8.78
CA GLY A 31 -4.29 8.25 9.66
C GLY A 31 -3.75 6.84 9.60
N ALA A 32 -4.36 5.95 8.80
CA ALA A 32 -3.82 4.63 8.55
C ALA A 32 -2.46 4.74 7.87
N ARG A 33 -1.55 3.80 8.18
CA ARG A 33 -0.24 3.77 7.56
C ARG A 33 -0.36 3.25 6.13
N TRP A 34 0.30 3.90 5.19
CA TRP A 34 0.23 3.53 3.78
C TRP A 34 1.25 2.45 3.45
N LEU A 35 0.79 1.41 2.74
CA LEU A 35 1.63 0.41 2.10
C LEU A 35 1.38 0.49 0.60
N TYR A 36 2.42 0.40 -0.19
CA TYR A 36 2.29 0.52 -1.64
C TYR A 36 3.23 -0.46 -2.36
N PRO A 37 2.79 -1.03 -3.51
CA PRO A 37 3.60 -2.00 -4.23
C PRO A 37 4.64 -1.33 -5.12
N VAL A 38 5.82 -1.92 -5.19
CA VAL A 38 6.88 -1.56 -6.14
C VAL A 38 7.48 -2.83 -6.72
N LYS A 39 8.10 -2.72 -7.89
CA LYS A 39 8.72 -3.87 -8.58
C LYS A 39 10.09 -4.20 -8.02
N LYS A 40 10.78 -3.21 -7.51
CA LYS A 40 12.08 -3.35 -6.84
C LYS A 40 12.25 -2.26 -5.79
N ALA A 41 13.13 -2.50 -4.83
CA ALA A 41 13.37 -1.57 -3.73
C ALA A 41 13.77 -0.17 -4.25
N GLU A 42 13.23 0.84 -3.61
CA GLU A 42 13.51 2.26 -3.89
C GLU A 42 13.07 2.73 -5.28
N GLU A 43 12.24 1.94 -5.97
CA GLU A 43 11.66 2.35 -7.24
C GLU A 43 10.51 3.35 -7.02
N SER A 44 10.33 4.26 -7.97
CA SER A 44 9.19 5.18 -7.97
C SER A 44 7.87 4.41 -8.07
N SER A 45 6.93 4.71 -7.19
CA SER A 45 5.62 4.06 -7.19
C SER A 45 4.64 4.82 -8.07
N TYR A 46 4.03 4.11 -9.01
CA TYR A 46 2.93 4.65 -9.80
C TYR A 46 1.72 4.95 -8.92
N ALA A 47 1.42 4.08 -7.96
CA ALA A 47 0.32 4.29 -7.02
C ALA A 47 0.47 5.59 -6.23
N LEU A 48 1.66 5.86 -5.70
CA LEU A 48 1.93 7.10 -5.00
C LEU A 48 1.80 8.32 -5.92
N SER A 49 2.22 8.20 -7.18
CA SER A 49 2.13 9.31 -8.12
C SER A 49 0.70 9.72 -8.40
N ILE A 50 -0.23 8.77 -8.42
CA ILE A 50 -1.66 9.07 -8.62
C ILE A 50 -2.19 9.92 -7.47
N VAL A 51 -1.90 9.51 -6.24
CA VAL A 51 -2.37 10.22 -5.05
C VAL A 51 -1.75 11.61 -4.94
N GLU A 52 -0.45 11.70 -5.22
CA GLU A 52 0.27 12.97 -5.18
C GLU A 52 -0.29 13.97 -6.20
N ARG A 53 -0.57 13.51 -7.42
CA ARG A 53 -1.21 14.34 -8.44
C ARG A 53 -2.61 14.78 -8.03
N GLY A 54 -3.30 13.99 -7.21
CA GLY A 54 -4.59 14.33 -6.65
C GLY A 54 -4.55 15.36 -5.53
N GLY A 55 -3.35 15.71 -5.06
CA GLY A 55 -3.16 16.73 -4.04
C GLY A 55 -2.97 16.25 -2.62
N LEU A 56 -2.88 14.94 -2.38
CA LEU A 56 -2.59 14.44 -1.04
C LEU A 56 -1.07 14.33 -0.83
N PRO A 57 -0.56 14.88 0.27
CA PRO A 57 0.85 14.68 0.62
C PRO A 57 1.09 13.23 1.03
N ILE A 58 2.23 12.69 0.64
CA ILE A 58 2.62 11.32 1.00
C ILE A 58 3.15 11.34 2.44
N PRO A 59 2.56 10.53 3.35
CA PRO A 59 3.08 10.43 4.71
C PRO A 59 4.53 9.96 4.74
N GLY A 60 5.32 10.51 5.67
CA GLY A 60 6.72 10.14 5.79
C GLY A 60 6.95 8.68 6.20
N ASP A 61 5.94 8.02 6.77
CA ASP A 61 6.02 6.61 7.18
C ASP A 61 5.39 5.64 6.18
N ALA A 62 5.05 6.11 4.96
CA ALA A 62 4.59 5.22 3.91
C ALA A 62 5.67 4.19 3.59
N GLU A 63 5.28 2.92 3.47
CA GLU A 63 6.23 1.83 3.30
C GLU A 63 5.98 1.06 2.00
N GLU A 64 7.06 0.79 1.28
CA GLU A 64 6.98 -0.01 0.06
C GLU A 64 6.97 -1.50 0.36
N LEU A 65 6.25 -2.25 -0.50
CA LEU A 65 6.30 -3.71 -0.50
C LEU A 65 6.77 -4.15 -1.89
N VAL A 66 7.87 -4.89 -1.93
CA VAL A 66 8.49 -5.27 -3.20
C VAL A 66 7.86 -6.54 -3.76
N PHE A 67 7.31 -6.45 -4.98
CA PHE A 67 6.76 -7.57 -5.73
C PHE A 67 7.47 -7.63 -7.08
N PRO A 68 8.54 -8.44 -7.21
CA PRO A 68 9.34 -8.46 -8.45
C PRO A 68 8.52 -8.93 -9.64
N MET A 69 8.79 -8.33 -10.79
CA MET A 69 8.21 -8.75 -12.07
C MET A 69 8.99 -9.96 -12.58
N THR A 70 8.55 -11.15 -12.21
CA THR A 70 9.20 -12.41 -12.59
C THR A 70 8.15 -13.50 -12.76
N ARG A 71 8.49 -14.50 -13.58
CA ARG A 71 7.68 -15.72 -13.72
C ARG A 71 8.16 -16.83 -12.79
N ASP A 72 9.24 -16.61 -12.06
CA ASP A 72 9.78 -17.59 -11.12
C ASP A 72 8.85 -17.68 -9.90
N ALA A 73 8.18 -18.82 -9.76
CA ALA A 73 7.21 -19.06 -8.69
C ALA A 73 7.86 -19.00 -7.31
N ASP A 74 9.09 -19.44 -7.18
CA ASP A 74 9.79 -19.43 -5.88
C ASP A 74 10.12 -18.00 -5.43
N ILE A 75 10.56 -17.17 -6.37
CA ILE A 75 10.85 -15.76 -6.09
C ILE A 75 9.57 -15.03 -5.70
N LEU A 76 8.48 -15.26 -6.42
CA LEU A 76 7.18 -14.65 -6.10
C LEU A 76 6.66 -15.11 -4.75
N ALA A 77 6.75 -16.42 -4.44
CA ALA A 77 6.29 -16.96 -3.17
C ALA A 77 7.05 -16.32 -2.00
N LYS A 78 8.36 -16.16 -2.13
CA LYS A 78 9.17 -15.51 -1.10
C LYS A 78 8.81 -14.04 -0.93
N ALA A 79 8.53 -13.33 -2.02
CA ALA A 79 8.12 -11.94 -1.97
C ALA A 79 6.77 -11.78 -1.25
N TRP A 80 5.80 -12.62 -1.58
CA TRP A 80 4.50 -12.64 -0.92
C TRP A 80 4.64 -12.96 0.57
N GLN A 81 5.50 -13.92 0.91
CA GLN A 81 5.73 -14.29 2.30
C GLN A 81 6.33 -13.12 3.09
N ARG A 82 7.34 -12.44 2.53
CA ARG A 82 7.93 -11.27 3.19
C ARG A 82 6.89 -10.16 3.38
N ALA A 83 6.08 -9.89 2.37
CA ALA A 83 5.01 -8.89 2.46
C ALA A 83 3.99 -9.26 3.53
N ALA A 84 3.58 -10.53 3.59
CA ALA A 84 2.62 -11.00 4.59
C ALA A 84 3.18 -10.88 6.01
N VAL A 85 4.42 -11.31 6.22
CA VAL A 85 5.09 -11.23 7.54
C VAL A 85 5.19 -9.77 7.98
N ARG A 86 5.59 -8.89 7.08
CA ARG A 86 5.71 -7.45 7.41
C ARG A 86 4.35 -6.85 7.73
N THR A 87 3.33 -7.17 6.94
CA THR A 87 1.96 -6.68 7.15
C THR A 87 1.43 -7.10 8.51
N VAL A 88 1.59 -8.37 8.87
CA VAL A 88 1.15 -8.88 10.18
C VAL A 88 1.89 -8.16 11.32
N ALA A 89 3.20 -7.97 11.19
CA ALA A 89 3.98 -7.26 12.19
C ALA A 89 3.49 -5.82 12.41
N LEU A 90 3.16 -5.12 11.32
CA LEU A 90 2.63 -3.77 11.39
C LEU A 90 1.23 -3.73 12.01
N LEU A 91 0.37 -4.68 11.65
CA LEU A 91 -0.98 -4.79 12.24
C LEU A 91 -0.90 -5.04 13.75
N ALA A 92 0.10 -5.80 14.19
CA ALA A 92 0.28 -6.10 15.60
C ALA A 92 0.63 -4.85 16.44
N GLU A 93 1.08 -3.78 15.79
CA GLU A 93 1.31 -2.50 16.45
C GLU A 93 -0.01 -1.76 16.80
N GLY A 94 -1.14 -2.27 16.32
CA GLY A 94 -2.47 -1.73 16.64
C GLY A 94 -2.94 -0.59 15.74
N ARG A 95 -2.13 -0.19 14.76
CA ARG A 95 -2.47 0.86 13.81
C ARG A 95 -3.06 0.26 12.54
N ASP A 96 -4.06 0.91 12.00
CA ASP A 96 -4.66 0.49 10.72
C ASP A 96 -3.68 0.71 9.58
N LEU A 97 -3.75 -0.17 8.59
CA LEU A 97 -2.95 -0.09 7.37
C LEU A 97 -3.88 0.09 6.17
N VAL A 98 -3.44 0.88 5.20
CA VAL A 98 -4.11 0.98 3.91
C VAL A 98 -3.12 0.54 2.83
N PHE A 99 -3.54 -0.43 2.02
CA PHE A 99 -2.74 -0.91 0.89
C PHE A 99 -3.26 -0.26 -0.39
N LEU A 100 -2.39 0.52 -1.03
CA LEU A 100 -2.72 1.22 -2.27
C LEU A 100 -2.64 0.24 -3.43
N VAL A 101 -3.73 0.08 -4.17
CA VAL A 101 -3.77 -0.80 -5.34
C VAL A 101 -4.13 0.00 -6.58
N GLU A 102 -3.48 -0.34 -7.69
CA GLU A 102 -3.73 0.25 -8.99
C GLU A 102 -4.88 -0.49 -9.69
N GLY A 103 -5.71 0.25 -10.35
CA GLY A 103 -6.75 -0.32 -11.18
C GLY A 103 -7.98 -0.83 -10.45
#